data_edd3ea95e1136a4671e2fffe86d2983f
#
_entry.id   edd3ea95e1136a4671e2fffe86d2983f
#
_cell.length_a   1.000
_cell.length_b   1.000
_cell.length_c   1.000
_cell.angle_alpha   90.00
_cell.angle_beta   90.00
_cell.angle_gamma   90.00
#
_symmetry.space_group_name_H-M   'P 1'
#
loop_
_entity.id
_entity.type
_entity.pdbx_description
1 polymer ?
#
loop_
_entity_poly.entity_id
_entity_poly.type
_entity_poly.pdbx_seq_one_letter_code
_entity_poly.pdbx_strand_id
1 'polypeptide(L)'
;VYLAIEQNLEIIPVINKIDLPSADVERVKEEIEEVLGIDASLAIPVSAKAGIGIEEVLEAVVELIPPPVDNSEKPLRAMVFDSAYDQYLGTLCFFKILDGKMKLGDKVRFMASGKEYDVVELGYQTPARVQVKELVCGDVGYFAGSIKELTRFVGDTVTNIENPASEPLPGYKEALPMVFSGMYPVDNDDYADLKEALEKLKLNDSSITFEPETSSALGFGFRCGFLGMLHMEIAQERLEREYGLSLVTTAPSVVYHVYKTNGEMVEIDNPANLPPAQLRDYIEEPYVKVQIIAPKDYVGTLMDLAQTKRGIFINMSYIDKVRASLEYEIPLSEVITDFYDQLKSRT
;
A
#
# COMPACT_ATOMS: atom_id res chain seq x y z
N VAL A 1 -6.92 -12.08 -8.65
CA VAL A 1 -8.19 -12.81 -8.87
C VAL A 1 -8.61 -13.56 -7.62
N TYR A 2 -7.81 -14.50 -7.09
CA TYR A 2 -8.17 -15.30 -5.91
C TYR A 2 -8.54 -14.44 -4.70
N LEU A 3 -7.80 -13.37 -4.41
CA LEU A 3 -8.15 -12.43 -3.34
C LEU A 3 -9.52 -11.76 -3.54
N ALA A 4 -9.91 -11.48 -4.79
CA ALA A 4 -11.23 -10.94 -5.10
C ALA A 4 -12.33 -11.99 -4.87
N ILE A 5 -12.08 -13.24 -5.27
CA ILE A 5 -12.99 -14.36 -5.03
C ILE A 5 -13.16 -14.61 -3.52
N GLU A 6 -12.09 -14.61 -2.73
CA GLU A 6 -12.14 -14.75 -1.27
C GLU A 6 -12.97 -13.65 -0.60
N GLN A 7 -12.97 -12.45 -1.18
CA GLN A 7 -13.80 -11.32 -0.72
C GLN A 7 -15.21 -11.30 -1.34
N ASN A 8 -15.56 -12.34 -2.09
CA ASN A 8 -16.86 -12.46 -2.77
C ASN A 8 -17.19 -11.26 -3.68
N LEU A 9 -16.17 -10.75 -4.38
CA LEU A 9 -16.32 -9.65 -5.32
C LEU A 9 -16.71 -10.17 -6.70
N GLU A 10 -17.59 -9.42 -7.39
CA GLU A 10 -17.92 -9.68 -8.78
C GLU A 10 -16.75 -9.33 -9.68
N ILE A 11 -16.44 -10.18 -10.67
CA ILE A 11 -15.29 -10.03 -11.55
C ILE A 11 -15.76 -9.95 -13.00
N ILE A 12 -15.45 -8.84 -13.66
CA ILE A 12 -15.75 -8.62 -15.07
C ILE A 12 -14.43 -8.67 -15.84
N PRO A 13 -14.16 -9.71 -16.65
CA PRO A 13 -12.96 -9.76 -17.47
C PRO A 13 -13.01 -8.73 -18.60
N VAL A 14 -11.94 -7.92 -18.75
CA VAL A 14 -11.81 -6.93 -19.82
C VAL A 14 -10.48 -7.13 -20.54
N ILE A 15 -10.51 -7.38 -21.84
CA ILE A 15 -9.32 -7.61 -22.67
C ILE A 15 -8.98 -6.31 -23.40
N ASN A 16 -7.96 -5.61 -22.92
CA ASN A 16 -7.57 -4.30 -23.46
C ASN A 16 -6.50 -4.42 -24.57
N LYS A 17 -6.32 -3.31 -25.30
CA LYS A 17 -5.34 -3.12 -26.38
C LYS A 17 -5.61 -3.98 -27.62
N ILE A 18 -6.88 -4.23 -27.95
CA ILE A 18 -7.25 -4.97 -29.16
C ILE A 18 -6.89 -4.25 -30.48
N ASP A 19 -6.51 -2.98 -30.40
CA ASP A 19 -6.01 -2.17 -31.53
C ASP A 19 -4.58 -2.55 -31.96
N LEU A 20 -3.85 -3.32 -31.16
CA LEU A 20 -2.49 -3.73 -31.52
C LEU A 20 -2.50 -4.90 -32.52
N PRO A 21 -1.58 -4.91 -33.52
CA PRO A 21 -1.49 -5.99 -34.50
C PRO A 21 -1.19 -7.38 -33.89
N SER A 22 -0.62 -7.41 -32.69
CA SER A 22 -0.32 -8.63 -31.94
C SER A 22 -1.45 -9.08 -31.00
N ALA A 23 -2.58 -8.37 -30.98
CA ALA A 23 -3.71 -8.74 -30.13
C ALA A 23 -4.38 -10.02 -30.63
N ASP A 24 -4.59 -10.97 -29.71
CA ASP A 24 -5.27 -12.23 -29.95
C ASP A 24 -6.29 -12.46 -28.84
N VAL A 25 -7.53 -12.00 -29.09
CA VAL A 25 -8.60 -11.99 -28.09
C VAL A 25 -8.99 -13.42 -27.70
N GLU A 26 -9.09 -14.33 -28.68
CA GLU A 26 -9.55 -15.70 -28.40
C GLU A 26 -8.52 -16.47 -27.57
N ARG A 27 -7.24 -16.35 -27.89
CA ARG A 27 -6.16 -16.93 -27.10
C ARG A 27 -6.17 -16.39 -25.65
N VAL A 28 -6.44 -15.09 -25.46
CA VAL A 28 -6.50 -14.50 -24.09
C VAL A 28 -7.72 -14.99 -23.33
N LYS A 29 -8.86 -15.23 -23.99
CA LYS A 29 -10.03 -15.85 -23.37
C LYS A 29 -9.73 -17.26 -22.88
N GLU A 30 -9.12 -18.10 -23.74
CA GLU A 30 -8.68 -19.45 -23.37
C GLU A 30 -7.73 -19.39 -22.17
N GLU A 31 -6.80 -18.44 -22.14
CA GLU A 31 -5.87 -18.25 -21.03
C GLU A 31 -6.57 -17.83 -19.72
N ILE A 32 -7.60 -16.99 -19.78
CA ILE A 32 -8.42 -16.62 -18.62
C ILE A 32 -9.13 -17.85 -18.04
N GLU A 33 -9.72 -18.70 -18.89
CA GLU A 33 -10.41 -19.92 -18.48
C GLU A 33 -9.45 -20.99 -17.92
N GLU A 34 -8.36 -21.26 -18.62
CA GLU A 34 -7.42 -22.31 -18.24
C GLU A 34 -6.56 -21.96 -17.01
N VAL A 35 -6.11 -20.69 -16.90
CA VAL A 35 -5.15 -20.27 -15.85
C VAL A 35 -5.86 -19.69 -14.63
N LEU A 36 -6.90 -18.88 -14.86
CA LEU A 36 -7.60 -18.18 -13.77
C LEU A 36 -8.87 -18.93 -13.32
N GLY A 37 -9.41 -19.83 -14.14
CA GLY A 37 -10.61 -20.58 -13.83
C GLY A 37 -11.87 -19.71 -13.81
N ILE A 38 -11.88 -18.57 -14.54
CA ILE A 38 -13.01 -17.66 -14.66
C ILE A 38 -13.65 -17.85 -16.03
N ASP A 39 -14.98 -17.79 -16.09
CA ASP A 39 -15.71 -17.78 -17.35
C ASP A 39 -15.35 -16.54 -18.19
N ALA A 40 -14.69 -16.78 -19.33
CA ALA A 40 -14.29 -15.73 -20.26
C ALA A 40 -15.31 -15.47 -21.37
N SER A 41 -16.47 -16.16 -21.37
CA SER A 41 -17.53 -15.93 -22.37
C SER A 41 -18.07 -14.49 -22.32
N LEU A 42 -18.05 -13.87 -21.15
CA LEU A 42 -18.46 -12.49 -20.91
C LEU A 42 -17.29 -11.49 -20.99
N ALA A 43 -16.09 -11.92 -21.37
CA ALA A 43 -14.93 -11.03 -21.46
C ALA A 43 -15.14 -9.98 -22.56
N ILE A 44 -14.99 -8.70 -22.20
CA ILE A 44 -15.26 -7.57 -23.07
C ILE A 44 -13.96 -7.13 -23.76
N PRO A 45 -13.84 -7.26 -25.09
CA PRO A 45 -12.68 -6.78 -25.82
C PRO A 45 -12.75 -5.25 -25.98
N VAL A 46 -11.68 -4.53 -25.61
CA VAL A 46 -11.63 -3.08 -25.63
C VAL A 46 -10.32 -2.52 -26.18
N SER A 47 -10.37 -1.29 -26.66
CA SER A 47 -9.19 -0.45 -26.78
C SER A 47 -9.47 0.88 -26.07
N ALA A 48 -8.94 1.04 -24.88
CA ALA A 48 -9.07 2.28 -24.12
C ALA A 48 -8.48 3.47 -24.90
N LYS A 49 -7.38 3.26 -25.63
CA LYS A 49 -6.74 4.26 -26.48
C LYS A 49 -7.62 4.71 -27.65
N ALA A 50 -8.31 3.78 -28.30
CA ALA A 50 -9.17 4.05 -29.45
C ALA A 50 -10.64 4.34 -29.06
N GLY A 51 -11.00 4.19 -27.78
CA GLY A 51 -12.37 4.35 -27.29
C GLY A 51 -13.32 3.21 -27.71
N ILE A 52 -12.79 2.04 -28.08
CA ILE A 52 -13.57 0.88 -28.51
C ILE A 52 -13.97 0.05 -27.29
N GLY A 53 -15.24 -0.36 -27.19
CA GLY A 53 -15.74 -1.25 -26.14
C GLY A 53 -15.88 -0.61 -24.76
N ILE A 54 -15.73 0.70 -24.63
CA ILE A 54 -15.79 1.40 -23.33
C ILE A 54 -17.23 1.48 -22.80
N GLU A 55 -18.19 1.72 -23.67
CA GLU A 55 -19.61 1.77 -23.31
C GLU A 55 -20.09 0.42 -22.80
N GLU A 56 -19.69 -0.66 -23.45
CA GLU A 56 -20.01 -2.03 -23.06
C GLU A 56 -19.44 -2.38 -21.66
N VAL A 57 -18.24 -1.88 -21.33
CA VAL A 57 -17.68 -2.06 -19.97
C VAL A 57 -18.51 -1.31 -18.94
N LEU A 58 -18.91 -0.06 -19.22
CA LEU A 58 -19.73 0.74 -18.30
C LEU A 58 -21.11 0.13 -18.09
N GLU A 59 -21.75 -0.36 -19.15
CA GLU A 59 -23.01 -1.08 -19.04
C GLU A 59 -22.86 -2.39 -18.22
N ALA A 60 -21.81 -3.17 -18.47
CA ALA A 60 -21.54 -4.37 -17.69
C ALA A 60 -21.31 -4.07 -16.21
N VAL A 61 -20.64 -2.96 -15.87
CA VAL A 61 -20.51 -2.52 -14.47
C VAL A 61 -21.86 -2.22 -13.84
N VAL A 62 -22.77 -1.56 -14.56
CA VAL A 62 -24.12 -1.21 -14.06
C VAL A 62 -24.99 -2.47 -13.89
N GLU A 63 -24.87 -3.42 -14.82
CA GLU A 63 -25.71 -4.63 -14.83
C GLU A 63 -25.23 -5.72 -13.85
N LEU A 64 -23.91 -5.92 -13.75
CA LEU A 64 -23.34 -7.07 -13.05
C LEU A 64 -22.86 -6.75 -11.63
N ILE A 65 -22.38 -5.53 -11.36
CA ILE A 65 -21.91 -5.19 -10.02
C ILE A 65 -23.08 -4.79 -9.12
N PRO A 66 -23.32 -5.52 -8.01
CA PRO A 66 -24.45 -5.20 -7.13
C PRO A 66 -24.24 -3.84 -6.46
N PRO A 67 -25.31 -3.04 -6.31
CA PRO A 67 -25.23 -1.79 -5.56
C PRO A 67 -24.93 -2.05 -4.07
N PRO A 68 -24.41 -1.04 -3.34
CA PRO A 68 -24.25 -1.14 -1.90
C PRO A 68 -25.56 -1.49 -1.20
N VAL A 69 -25.47 -2.34 -0.16
CA VAL A 69 -26.64 -2.67 0.66
C VAL A 69 -27.08 -1.41 1.42
N ASP A 70 -28.33 -1.01 1.30
CA ASP A 70 -28.86 0.14 2.04
C ASP A 70 -29.02 -0.17 3.53
N ASN A 71 -28.13 0.36 4.32
CA ASN A 71 -28.13 0.30 5.79
C ASN A 71 -28.27 1.70 6.41
N SER A 72 -28.87 2.67 5.72
CA SER A 72 -28.93 4.08 6.13
C SER A 72 -29.66 4.31 7.47
N GLU A 73 -30.52 3.39 7.88
CA GLU A 73 -31.26 3.48 9.16
C GLU A 73 -30.50 2.90 10.37
N LYS A 74 -29.34 2.26 10.14
CA LYS A 74 -28.48 1.76 11.22
C LYS A 74 -27.66 2.90 11.85
N PRO A 75 -27.07 2.68 13.05
CA PRO A 75 -26.07 3.59 13.58
C PRO A 75 -24.90 3.79 12.62
N LEU A 76 -24.37 5.02 12.56
CA LEU A 76 -23.26 5.35 11.66
C LEU A 76 -22.05 4.49 11.92
N ARG A 77 -21.54 3.84 10.85
CA ARG A 77 -20.20 3.26 10.78
C ARG A 77 -19.54 3.67 9.47
N ALA A 78 -18.57 4.57 9.57
CA ALA A 78 -17.76 5.01 8.45
C ALA A 78 -16.31 4.59 8.65
N MET A 79 -15.71 3.96 7.63
CA MET A 79 -14.31 3.56 7.63
C MET A 79 -13.45 4.68 7.07
N VAL A 80 -12.51 5.19 7.85
CA VAL A 80 -11.51 6.15 7.37
C VAL A 80 -10.43 5.38 6.61
N PHE A 81 -10.24 5.69 5.34
CA PHE A 81 -9.24 5.01 4.49
C PHE A 81 -8.09 5.91 4.08
N ASP A 82 -8.23 7.23 4.22
CA ASP A 82 -7.17 8.20 3.90
C ASP A 82 -7.34 9.49 4.72
N SER A 83 -6.30 10.30 4.79
CA SER A 83 -6.35 11.64 5.35
C SER A 83 -5.41 12.59 4.60
N ALA A 84 -5.75 13.87 4.59
CA ALA A 84 -4.92 14.91 4.01
C ALA A 84 -4.90 16.13 4.94
N TYR A 85 -3.81 16.89 4.90
CA TYR A 85 -3.72 18.13 5.64
C TYR A 85 -4.10 19.33 4.76
N ASP A 86 -5.07 20.10 5.22
CA ASP A 86 -5.47 21.38 4.61
C ASP A 86 -5.07 22.53 5.54
N GLN A 87 -4.44 23.56 4.99
CA GLN A 87 -3.91 24.70 5.80
C GLN A 87 -5.00 25.48 6.54
N TYR A 88 -6.24 25.44 6.05
CA TYR A 88 -7.38 26.18 6.61
C TYR A 88 -8.30 25.32 7.47
N LEU A 89 -8.51 24.09 7.05
CA LEU A 89 -9.48 23.17 7.69
C LEU A 89 -8.83 22.18 8.67
N GLY A 90 -7.49 22.10 8.66
CA GLY A 90 -6.75 21.08 9.40
C GLY A 90 -6.78 19.74 8.69
N THR A 91 -6.85 18.64 9.45
CA THR A 91 -6.89 17.30 8.86
C THR A 91 -8.26 17.01 8.26
N LEU A 92 -8.27 16.68 6.97
CA LEU A 92 -9.42 16.11 6.26
C LEU A 92 -9.35 14.60 6.40
N CYS A 93 -10.46 13.97 6.80
CA CYS A 93 -10.59 12.53 6.86
C CYS A 93 -11.43 12.05 5.69
N PHE A 94 -10.87 11.20 4.83
CA PHE A 94 -11.60 10.53 3.75
C PHE A 94 -12.16 9.21 4.27
N PHE A 95 -13.43 8.96 3.98
CA PHE A 95 -14.14 7.82 4.53
C PHE A 95 -15.15 7.22 3.55
N LYS A 96 -15.53 5.98 3.81
CA LYS A 96 -16.67 5.29 3.20
C LYS A 96 -17.69 4.98 4.27
N ILE A 97 -18.95 5.34 4.06
CA ILE A 97 -20.06 4.97 4.95
C ILE A 97 -20.52 3.56 4.60
N LEU A 98 -20.45 2.65 5.56
CA LEU A 98 -20.93 1.28 5.43
C LEU A 98 -22.33 1.11 6.05
N ASP A 99 -22.63 1.84 7.12
CA ASP A 99 -23.94 1.87 7.74
C ASP A 99 -24.28 3.29 8.21
N GLY A 100 -25.57 3.61 8.21
CA GLY A 100 -26.06 4.89 8.70
C GLY A 100 -25.83 6.05 7.76
N LYS A 101 -25.72 7.23 8.32
CA LYS A 101 -25.54 8.51 7.63
C LYS A 101 -24.77 9.50 8.48
N MET A 102 -24.08 10.42 7.82
CA MET A 102 -23.33 11.52 8.46
C MET A 102 -23.87 12.85 7.94
N LYS A 103 -24.08 13.80 8.84
CA LYS A 103 -24.57 15.14 8.51
C LYS A 103 -23.57 16.21 8.93
N LEU A 104 -23.62 17.32 8.21
CA LEU A 104 -22.93 18.53 8.61
C LEU A 104 -23.43 18.97 10.01
N GLY A 105 -22.51 19.20 10.94
CA GLY A 105 -22.80 19.57 12.33
C GLY A 105 -22.95 18.37 13.27
N ASP A 106 -22.89 17.13 12.79
CA ASP A 106 -22.87 15.95 13.66
C ASP A 106 -21.65 15.96 14.56
N LYS A 107 -21.80 15.35 15.76
CA LYS A 107 -20.68 15.01 16.62
C LYS A 107 -20.32 13.56 16.43
N VAL A 108 -19.08 13.32 16.03
CA VAL A 108 -18.57 11.99 15.71
C VAL A 108 -17.44 11.58 16.64
N ARG A 109 -17.32 10.27 16.85
CA ARG A 109 -16.26 9.64 17.64
C ARG A 109 -15.51 8.65 16.80
N PHE A 110 -14.20 8.69 16.87
CA PHE A 110 -13.30 7.65 16.38
C PHE A 110 -13.24 6.51 17.39
N MET A 111 -13.63 5.30 16.98
CA MET A 111 -13.87 4.21 17.93
C MET A 111 -12.58 3.63 18.53
N ALA A 112 -11.47 3.62 17.79
CA ALA A 112 -10.19 3.13 18.30
C ALA A 112 -9.51 4.14 19.24
N SER A 113 -9.48 5.41 18.86
CA SER A 113 -8.82 6.45 19.66
C SER A 113 -9.71 7.04 20.75
N GLY A 114 -11.03 6.89 20.64
CA GLY A 114 -12.02 7.53 21.52
C GLY A 114 -12.16 9.04 21.36
N LYS A 115 -11.42 9.66 20.42
CA LYS A 115 -11.46 11.11 20.18
C LYS A 115 -12.76 11.54 19.50
N GLU A 116 -13.24 12.73 19.87
CA GLU A 116 -14.52 13.28 19.41
C GLU A 116 -14.30 14.59 18.67
N TYR A 117 -15.03 14.78 17.56
CA TYR A 117 -14.95 15.97 16.73
C TYR A 117 -16.32 16.36 16.20
N ASP A 118 -16.50 17.67 15.93
CA ASP A 118 -17.67 18.18 15.23
C ASP A 118 -17.41 18.14 13.72
N VAL A 119 -18.38 17.72 12.93
CA VAL A 119 -18.31 17.73 11.45
C VAL A 119 -18.54 19.16 10.97
N VAL A 120 -17.46 19.91 10.77
CA VAL A 120 -17.48 21.33 10.38
C VAL A 120 -17.66 21.48 8.87
N GLU A 121 -17.12 20.58 8.09
CA GLU A 121 -17.31 20.49 6.64
C GLU A 121 -17.53 19.02 6.26
N LEU A 122 -18.43 18.78 5.32
CA LEU A 122 -18.77 17.47 4.79
C LEU A 122 -18.91 17.54 3.28
N GLY A 123 -18.39 16.58 2.55
CA GLY A 123 -18.50 16.58 1.10
C GLY A 123 -17.90 15.34 0.42
N TYR A 124 -17.85 15.39 -0.89
CA TYR A 124 -17.16 14.44 -1.74
C TYR A 124 -16.22 15.16 -2.72
N GLN A 125 -15.35 14.42 -3.37
CA GLN A 125 -14.33 14.98 -4.26
C GLN A 125 -14.52 14.50 -5.71
N THR A 126 -14.60 15.49 -6.66
CA THR A 126 -14.73 15.26 -8.11
C THR A 126 -13.89 16.27 -8.87
N PRO A 127 -12.74 16.06 -9.28
CA PRO A 127 -11.45 16.40 -8.70
C PRO A 127 -11.49 17.55 -7.69
N ALA A 128 -12.44 18.51 -7.84
CA ALA A 128 -12.67 19.56 -6.85
C ALA A 128 -13.57 19.04 -5.71
N ARG A 129 -13.41 19.63 -4.52
CA ARG A 129 -14.27 19.33 -3.37
C ARG A 129 -15.66 19.92 -3.59
N VAL A 130 -16.69 19.10 -3.34
CA VAL A 130 -18.09 19.48 -3.40
C VAL A 130 -18.70 19.29 -2.01
N GLN A 131 -19.11 20.39 -1.37
CA GLN A 131 -19.74 20.34 -0.05
C GLN A 131 -21.19 19.88 -0.15
N VAL A 132 -21.59 19.04 0.81
CA VAL A 132 -22.97 18.56 0.95
C VAL A 132 -23.43 18.65 2.41
N LYS A 133 -24.73 18.48 2.62
CA LYS A 133 -25.31 18.50 3.98
C LYS A 133 -25.37 17.13 4.63
N GLU A 134 -25.43 16.07 3.82
CA GLU A 134 -25.58 14.70 4.27
C GLU A 134 -24.88 13.75 3.29
N LEU A 135 -24.27 12.69 3.81
CA LEU A 135 -23.81 11.52 3.08
C LEU A 135 -24.42 10.29 3.74
N VAL A 136 -24.77 9.28 2.92
CA VAL A 136 -25.50 8.08 3.35
C VAL A 136 -24.70 6.81 3.10
N CYS A 137 -25.18 5.70 3.58
CA CYS A 137 -24.62 4.37 3.37
C CYS A 137 -24.30 4.13 1.88
N GLY A 138 -23.07 3.69 1.60
CA GLY A 138 -22.52 3.50 0.26
C GLY A 138 -21.70 4.68 -0.26
N ASP A 139 -21.91 5.89 0.28
CA ASP A 139 -21.16 7.07 -0.14
C ASP A 139 -19.71 7.04 0.32
N VAL A 140 -18.86 7.60 -0.54
CA VAL A 140 -17.46 7.91 -0.26
C VAL A 140 -17.30 9.43 -0.22
N GLY A 141 -16.76 9.94 0.88
CA GLY A 141 -16.64 11.37 1.07
C GLY A 141 -15.49 11.77 1.98
N TYR A 142 -15.50 13.03 2.36
CA TYR A 142 -14.58 13.58 3.35
C TYR A 142 -15.32 14.42 4.38
N PHE A 143 -14.75 14.53 5.57
CA PHE A 143 -15.13 15.57 6.53
C PHE A 143 -13.91 16.27 7.12
N ALA A 144 -14.13 17.50 7.56
CA ALA A 144 -13.21 18.25 8.38
C ALA A 144 -13.84 18.51 9.76
N GLY A 145 -13.06 18.28 10.81
CA GLY A 145 -13.50 18.45 12.20
C GLY A 145 -12.64 19.43 13.00
N SER A 146 -11.96 20.37 12.35
CA SER A 146 -10.94 21.23 12.98
C SER A 146 -9.87 20.43 13.74
N ILE A 147 -9.52 19.28 13.20
CA ILE A 147 -8.56 18.33 13.74
C ILE A 147 -7.17 18.94 13.57
N LYS A 148 -6.59 19.43 14.66
CA LYS A 148 -5.25 20.06 14.66
C LYS A 148 -4.13 19.07 14.89
N GLU A 149 -4.46 17.90 15.38
CA GLU A 149 -3.49 16.86 15.68
C GLU A 149 -3.16 16.06 14.42
N LEU A 150 -1.88 15.85 14.20
CA LEU A 150 -1.35 14.92 13.21
C LEU A 150 -1.51 13.47 13.71
N THR A 151 -2.74 13.08 14.04
CA THR A 151 -3.06 11.77 14.61
C THR A 151 -3.48 10.82 13.47
N ARG A 152 -3.03 9.60 13.56
CA ARG A 152 -3.40 8.53 12.63
C ARG A 152 -4.87 8.17 12.78
N PHE A 153 -5.66 8.36 11.74
CA PHE A 153 -7.08 8.00 11.69
C PHE A 153 -7.37 6.88 10.67
N VAL A 154 -6.44 6.61 9.77
CA VAL A 154 -6.62 5.61 8.73
C VAL A 154 -6.79 4.22 9.34
N GLY A 155 -7.87 3.53 8.94
CA GLY A 155 -8.27 2.24 9.49
C GLY A 155 -9.19 2.32 10.71
N ASP A 156 -9.47 3.52 11.23
CA ASP A 156 -10.42 3.68 12.34
C ASP A 156 -11.87 3.77 11.84
N THR A 157 -12.79 3.43 12.72
CA THR A 157 -14.24 3.55 12.49
C THR A 157 -14.75 4.83 13.14
N VAL A 158 -15.47 5.61 12.36
CA VAL A 158 -16.20 6.80 12.86
C VAL A 158 -17.65 6.44 13.09
N THR A 159 -18.15 6.81 14.27
CA THR A 159 -19.58 6.67 14.67
C THR A 159 -20.14 7.98 15.18
N ASN A 160 -21.47 8.13 15.16
CA ASN A 160 -22.14 9.29 15.74
C ASN A 160 -22.23 9.13 17.26
N ILE A 161 -22.03 10.23 18.01
CA ILE A 161 -22.04 10.21 19.48
C ILE A 161 -23.45 10.05 20.04
N GLU A 162 -24.47 10.60 19.36
CA GLU A 162 -25.87 10.54 19.81
C GLU A 162 -26.48 9.15 19.63
N ASN A 163 -26.06 8.43 18.58
CA ASN A 163 -26.49 7.06 18.30
C ASN A 163 -25.28 6.21 17.90
N PRO A 164 -24.43 5.84 18.88
CA PRO A 164 -23.17 5.15 18.59
C PRO A 164 -23.39 3.70 18.16
N ALA A 165 -22.57 3.23 17.22
CA ALA A 165 -22.47 1.84 16.89
C ALA A 165 -21.83 1.04 18.05
N SER A 166 -22.28 -0.19 18.24
CA SER A 166 -21.78 -1.08 19.30
C SER A 166 -20.40 -1.67 18.99
N GLU A 167 -20.09 -1.86 17.71
CA GLU A 167 -18.85 -2.52 17.26
C GLU A 167 -18.20 -1.75 16.11
N PRO A 168 -16.86 -1.62 16.11
CA PRO A 168 -16.15 -1.04 14.99
C PRO A 168 -16.23 -1.94 13.75
N LEU A 169 -15.96 -1.37 12.59
CA LEU A 169 -15.70 -2.13 11.38
C LEU A 169 -14.38 -2.91 11.53
N PRO A 170 -14.21 -4.05 10.83
CA PRO A 170 -12.92 -4.70 10.75
C PRO A 170 -11.89 -3.69 10.24
N GLY A 171 -10.95 -3.31 11.10
CA GLY A 171 -9.91 -2.33 10.77
C GLY A 171 -8.86 -2.89 9.82
N TYR A 172 -8.07 -2.01 9.24
CA TYR A 172 -6.87 -2.42 8.51
C TYR A 172 -5.85 -3.01 9.48
N LYS A 173 -5.21 -4.11 9.07
CA LYS A 173 -4.03 -4.61 9.76
C LYS A 173 -2.92 -3.56 9.64
N GLU A 174 -2.21 -3.33 10.74
CA GLU A 174 -1.04 -2.47 10.71
C GLU A 174 0.03 -3.08 9.79
N ALA A 175 0.41 -2.33 8.77
CA ALA A 175 1.50 -2.74 7.90
C ALA A 175 2.82 -2.40 8.60
N LEU A 176 3.63 -3.42 8.86
CA LEU A 176 4.94 -3.23 9.48
C LEU A 176 5.97 -2.91 8.39
N PRO A 177 6.84 -1.91 8.62
CA PRO A 177 7.91 -1.62 7.68
C PRO A 177 8.90 -2.79 7.63
N MET A 178 9.38 -3.07 6.42
CA MET A 178 10.31 -4.17 6.15
C MET A 178 11.65 -3.68 5.63
N VAL A 179 11.72 -2.47 5.09
CA VAL A 179 12.91 -1.85 4.52
C VAL A 179 13.17 -0.53 5.23
N PHE A 180 14.39 -0.32 5.65
CA PHE A 180 14.81 0.87 6.40
C PHE A 180 15.93 1.60 5.67
N SER A 181 15.84 2.93 5.61
CA SER A 181 16.88 3.80 5.03
C SER A 181 16.98 5.07 5.84
N GLY A 182 18.19 5.58 6.00
CA GLY A 182 18.42 6.92 6.52
C GLY A 182 18.11 7.95 5.43
N MET A 183 17.33 8.98 5.75
CA MET A 183 17.04 10.12 4.88
C MET A 183 17.63 11.38 5.50
N TYR A 184 18.47 12.06 4.74
CA TYR A 184 19.21 13.25 5.19
C TYR A 184 18.98 14.39 4.20
N PRO A 185 18.73 15.62 4.66
CA PRO A 185 18.71 16.74 3.77
C PRO A 185 20.12 17.05 3.28
N VAL A 186 20.27 17.49 2.03
CA VAL A 186 21.56 17.92 1.48
C VAL A 186 22.09 19.13 2.23
N ASP A 187 21.19 20.06 2.60
CA ASP A 187 21.48 21.19 3.47
C ASP A 187 20.95 20.89 4.90
N ASN A 188 21.84 20.97 5.89
CA ASN A 188 21.45 20.72 7.28
C ASN A 188 20.40 21.72 7.83
N ASP A 189 20.28 22.90 7.24
CA ASP A 189 19.28 23.88 7.61
C ASP A 189 17.85 23.40 7.29
N ASP A 190 17.69 22.50 6.30
CA ASP A 190 16.42 21.89 5.90
C ASP A 190 15.94 20.76 6.84
N TYR A 191 16.66 20.44 7.93
CA TYR A 191 16.29 19.36 8.84
C TYR A 191 14.89 19.56 9.44
N ALA A 192 14.52 20.78 9.81
CA ALA A 192 13.22 21.09 10.36
C ALA A 192 12.10 20.90 9.31
N ASP A 193 12.37 21.30 8.07
CA ASP A 193 11.45 21.17 6.95
C ASP A 193 11.25 19.70 6.56
N LEU A 194 12.32 18.91 6.57
CA LEU A 194 12.23 17.46 6.38
C LEU A 194 11.39 16.79 7.46
N LYS A 195 11.54 17.18 8.72
CA LYS A 195 10.70 16.66 9.81
C LYS A 195 9.23 16.96 9.57
N GLU A 196 8.89 18.21 9.27
CA GLU A 196 7.51 18.61 9.00
C GLU A 196 6.92 17.88 7.78
N ALA A 197 7.72 17.71 6.72
CA ALA A 197 7.32 16.99 5.52
C ALA A 197 7.05 15.50 5.81
N LEU A 198 7.91 14.83 6.60
CA LEU A 198 7.70 13.45 7.04
C LEU A 198 6.45 13.30 7.93
N GLU A 199 6.20 14.24 8.84
CA GLU A 199 4.98 14.27 9.66
C GLU A 199 3.72 14.37 8.77
N LYS A 200 3.73 15.26 7.78
CA LYS A 200 2.62 15.41 6.81
C LYS A 200 2.47 14.18 5.91
N LEU A 201 3.58 13.61 5.44
CA LEU A 201 3.55 12.40 4.60
C LEU A 201 2.95 11.22 5.37
N LYS A 202 3.29 11.06 6.65
CA LYS A 202 2.77 10.02 7.54
C LYS A 202 1.25 10.09 7.74
N LEU A 203 0.62 11.26 7.58
CA LEU A 203 -0.84 11.38 7.63
C LEU A 203 -1.51 10.63 6.49
N ASN A 204 -0.94 10.72 5.30
CA ASN A 204 -1.46 10.07 4.10
C ASN A 204 -0.99 8.62 3.99
N ASP A 205 0.18 8.32 4.56
CA ASP A 205 0.79 6.99 4.52
C ASP A 205 1.17 6.52 5.92
N SER A 206 0.23 5.85 6.56
CA SER A 206 0.39 5.37 7.93
C SER A 206 1.42 4.24 8.08
N SER A 207 1.90 3.68 6.98
CA SER A 207 2.92 2.62 6.98
C SER A 207 4.34 3.16 7.09
N ILE A 208 4.55 4.47 6.85
CA ILE A 208 5.85 5.11 7.05
C ILE A 208 6.11 5.31 8.53
N THR A 209 7.25 4.83 8.99
CA THR A 209 7.78 5.13 10.31
C THR A 209 9.06 5.95 10.18
N PHE A 210 9.32 6.87 11.10
CA PHE A 210 10.57 7.60 11.12
C PHE A 210 10.96 7.99 12.53
N GLU A 211 12.27 8.01 12.78
CA GLU A 211 12.88 8.43 14.03
C GLU A 211 14.15 9.26 13.74
N PRO A 212 14.52 10.20 14.61
CA PRO A 212 15.73 10.98 14.42
C PRO A 212 16.97 10.09 14.35
N GLU A 213 17.84 10.36 13.38
CA GLU A 213 19.14 9.69 13.21
C GLU A 213 20.23 10.71 12.99
N THR A 214 21.44 10.41 13.45
CA THR A 214 22.62 11.25 13.23
C THR A 214 23.72 10.43 12.57
N SER A 215 24.23 10.93 11.44
CA SER A 215 25.38 10.37 10.74
C SER A 215 26.58 11.29 10.90
N SER A 216 27.75 10.72 11.18
CA SER A 216 28.98 11.49 11.22
C SER A 216 29.37 12.10 9.87
N ALA A 217 28.89 11.53 8.77
CA ALA A 217 29.19 11.99 7.41
C ALA A 217 28.09 12.90 6.83
N LEU A 218 26.82 12.66 7.18
CA LEU A 218 25.66 13.32 6.58
C LEU A 218 24.94 14.30 7.52
N GLY A 219 25.33 14.36 8.80
CA GLY A 219 24.70 15.23 9.78
C GLY A 219 23.41 14.65 10.37
N PHE A 220 22.41 15.53 10.59
CA PHE A 220 21.13 15.16 11.17
C PHE A 220 20.15 14.75 10.09
N GLY A 221 19.40 13.67 10.32
CA GLY A 221 18.39 13.14 9.43
C GLY A 221 17.41 12.26 10.18
N PHE A 222 16.76 11.36 9.44
CA PHE A 222 15.77 10.43 9.98
C PHE A 222 16.02 9.03 9.46
N ARG A 223 15.95 8.05 10.36
CA ARG A 223 15.80 6.66 10.01
C ARG A 223 14.35 6.39 9.66
N CYS A 224 14.09 6.05 8.39
CA CYS A 224 12.73 5.84 7.89
C CYS A 224 12.50 4.37 7.57
N GLY A 225 11.32 3.87 7.92
CA GLY A 225 10.87 2.51 7.62
C GLY A 225 9.77 2.52 6.56
N PHE A 226 9.87 1.59 5.60
CA PHE A 226 9.00 1.47 4.43
C PHE A 226 8.54 0.03 4.22
N LEU A 227 7.44 -0.18 3.50
CA LEU A 227 6.94 -1.51 3.14
C LEU A 227 7.84 -2.26 2.14
N GLY A 228 8.63 -1.54 1.36
CA GLY A 228 9.53 -2.09 0.36
C GLY A 228 10.24 -0.99 -0.42
N MET A 229 11.05 -1.37 -1.41
CA MET A 229 11.85 -0.45 -2.21
C MET A 229 11.02 0.57 -2.98
N LEU A 230 10.00 0.10 -3.71
CA LEU A 230 9.12 0.99 -4.47
C LEU A 230 8.42 2.02 -3.56
N HIS A 231 8.02 1.61 -2.36
CA HIS A 231 7.44 2.52 -1.39
C HIS A 231 8.45 3.58 -0.93
N MET A 232 9.70 3.19 -0.69
CA MET A 232 10.80 4.11 -0.34
C MET A 232 11.05 5.14 -1.45
N GLU A 233 11.13 4.69 -2.70
CA GLU A 233 11.35 5.55 -3.87
C GLU A 233 10.20 6.55 -4.05
N ILE A 234 8.96 6.12 -3.93
CA ILE A 234 7.78 6.98 -4.01
C ILE A 234 7.77 8.01 -2.87
N ALA A 235 8.06 7.59 -1.64
CA ALA A 235 8.13 8.49 -0.49
C ALA A 235 9.22 9.55 -0.68
N GLN A 236 10.42 9.16 -1.16
CA GLN A 236 11.50 10.08 -1.48
C GLN A 236 11.07 11.07 -2.59
N GLU A 237 10.54 10.58 -3.70
CA GLU A 237 10.08 11.44 -4.80
C GLU A 237 9.01 12.43 -4.35
N ARG A 238 8.08 12.01 -3.48
CA ARG A 238 7.07 12.90 -2.91
C ARG A 238 7.68 13.98 -2.03
N LEU A 239 8.64 13.63 -1.16
CA LEU A 239 9.35 14.60 -0.31
C LEU A 239 10.10 15.63 -1.17
N GLU A 240 10.73 15.21 -2.25
CA GLU A 240 11.44 16.09 -3.17
C GLU A 240 10.50 16.99 -3.98
N ARG A 241 9.43 16.45 -4.54
CA ARG A 241 8.52 17.18 -5.46
C ARG A 241 7.45 18.01 -4.75
N GLU A 242 6.85 17.48 -3.69
CA GLU A 242 5.73 18.16 -3.00
C GLU A 242 6.25 19.18 -1.98
N TYR A 243 7.42 18.92 -1.38
CA TYR A 243 7.98 19.76 -0.31
C TYR A 243 9.26 20.50 -0.73
N GLY A 244 9.77 20.26 -1.93
CA GLY A 244 10.94 20.96 -2.49
C GLY A 244 12.26 20.63 -1.81
N LEU A 245 12.34 19.48 -1.12
CA LEU A 245 13.53 19.04 -0.41
C LEU A 245 14.54 18.40 -1.37
N SER A 246 15.81 18.52 -1.03
CA SER A 246 16.89 17.77 -1.69
C SER A 246 17.44 16.76 -0.69
N LEU A 247 17.37 15.46 -1.01
CA LEU A 247 17.62 14.39 -0.07
C LEU A 247 18.78 13.50 -0.47
N VAL A 248 19.52 13.01 0.53
CA VAL A 248 20.47 11.90 0.41
C VAL A 248 19.91 10.72 1.18
N THR A 249 19.77 9.58 0.51
CA THR A 249 19.31 8.34 1.14
C THR A 249 20.48 7.37 1.32
N THR A 250 20.49 6.64 2.44
CA THR A 250 21.47 5.57 2.65
C THR A 250 21.00 4.29 1.95
N ALA A 251 21.92 3.35 1.74
CA ALA A 251 21.56 2.04 1.23
C ALA A 251 20.49 1.40 2.14
N PRO A 252 19.44 0.78 1.53
CA PRO A 252 18.37 0.16 2.28
C PRO A 252 18.87 -1.03 3.10
N SER A 253 18.29 -1.24 4.27
CA SER A 253 18.56 -2.36 5.16
C SER A 253 17.27 -3.04 5.60
N VAL A 254 17.39 -4.23 6.18
CA VAL A 254 16.30 -5.02 6.75
C VAL A 254 16.47 -5.14 8.25
N VAL A 255 15.42 -5.59 8.95
CA VAL A 255 15.51 -5.90 10.39
C VAL A 255 16.13 -7.26 10.56
N TYR A 256 17.14 -7.34 11.43
CA TYR A 256 17.76 -8.57 11.89
C TYR A 256 17.35 -8.86 13.33
N HIS A 257 17.06 -10.11 13.65
CA HIS A 257 16.88 -10.55 15.02
C HIS A 257 18.23 -11.04 15.58
N VAL A 258 18.76 -10.32 16.53
CA VAL A 258 20.06 -10.65 17.16
C VAL A 258 19.81 -11.27 18.52
N TYR A 259 20.18 -12.52 18.65
CA TYR A 259 20.12 -13.23 19.93
C TYR A 259 21.44 -13.05 20.67
N LYS A 260 21.34 -12.54 21.90
CA LYS A 260 22.47 -12.33 22.77
C LYS A 260 22.79 -13.60 23.57
N THR A 261 24.05 -13.72 24.04
CA THR A 261 24.50 -14.85 24.88
C THR A 261 23.74 -14.99 26.20
N ASN A 262 23.02 -13.95 26.62
CA ASN A 262 22.14 -13.99 27.82
C ASN A 262 20.70 -14.45 27.50
N GLY A 263 20.41 -14.84 26.26
CA GLY A 263 19.08 -15.28 25.81
C GLY A 263 18.11 -14.15 25.41
N GLU A 264 18.53 -12.89 25.47
CA GLU A 264 17.73 -11.75 25.04
C GLU A 264 17.76 -11.62 23.49
N MET A 265 16.61 -11.44 22.85
CA MET A 265 16.48 -11.11 21.44
C MET A 265 16.31 -9.60 21.27
N VAL A 266 17.04 -9.00 20.33
CA VAL A 266 16.97 -7.58 19.99
C VAL A 266 16.75 -7.46 18.48
N GLU A 267 15.80 -6.64 18.08
CA GLU A 267 15.61 -6.27 16.68
C GLU A 267 16.59 -5.15 16.30
N ILE A 268 17.32 -5.35 15.23
CA ILE A 268 18.32 -4.41 14.71
C ILE A 268 17.99 -4.06 13.26
N ASP A 269 17.52 -2.86 13.04
CA ASP A 269 17.30 -2.25 11.72
C ASP A 269 18.48 -1.38 11.26
N ASN A 270 19.26 -0.85 12.23
CA ASN A 270 20.41 -0.01 12.00
C ASN A 270 21.69 -0.75 12.40
N PRO A 271 22.66 -0.97 11.46
CA PRO A 271 23.93 -1.62 11.76
C PRO A 271 24.75 -0.98 12.89
N ALA A 272 24.56 0.32 13.12
CA ALA A 272 25.25 1.03 14.21
C ALA A 272 24.85 0.53 15.60
N ASN A 273 23.63 -0.04 15.73
CA ASN A 273 23.10 -0.57 16.99
C ASN A 273 23.45 -2.05 17.21
N LEU A 274 24.23 -2.66 16.30
CA LEU A 274 24.58 -4.07 16.41
C LEU A 274 25.44 -4.32 17.66
N PRO A 275 24.99 -5.22 18.58
CA PRO A 275 25.77 -5.55 19.80
C PRO A 275 27.17 -6.04 19.45
N PRO A 276 28.19 -5.82 20.34
CA PRO A 276 29.54 -6.37 20.17
C PRO A 276 29.53 -7.89 19.93
N ALA A 277 30.48 -8.38 19.13
CA ALA A 277 30.54 -9.79 18.73
C ALA A 277 30.54 -10.80 19.91
N GLN A 278 31.15 -10.42 21.06
CA GLN A 278 31.21 -11.27 22.24
C GLN A 278 29.86 -11.45 22.97
N LEU A 279 28.91 -10.54 22.72
CA LEU A 279 27.55 -10.58 23.29
C LEU A 279 26.53 -11.21 22.37
N ARG A 280 26.92 -11.62 21.15
CA ARG A 280 26.04 -12.21 20.15
C ARG A 280 26.20 -13.73 20.17
N ASP A 281 25.08 -14.46 20.20
CA ASP A 281 25.03 -15.91 20.01
C ASP A 281 24.83 -16.21 18.51
N TYR A 282 23.66 -15.81 17.94
CA TYR A 282 23.38 -15.92 16.50
C TYR A 282 22.51 -14.76 16.02
N ILE A 283 22.39 -14.65 14.71
CA ILE A 283 21.60 -13.61 14.03
C ILE A 283 20.67 -14.29 13.04
N GLU A 284 19.40 -13.93 13.07
CA GLU A 284 18.41 -14.30 12.06
C GLU A 284 18.17 -13.17 11.09
N GLU A 285 18.02 -13.50 9.83
CA GLU A 285 17.66 -12.56 8.76
C GLU A 285 16.29 -12.92 8.15
N PRO A 286 15.50 -11.94 7.70
CA PRO A 286 14.20 -12.21 7.10
C PRO A 286 14.36 -12.79 5.68
N TYR A 287 13.59 -13.83 5.39
CA TYR A 287 13.45 -14.43 4.08
C TYR A 287 12.08 -14.11 3.49
N VAL A 288 12.02 -13.95 2.18
CA VAL A 288 10.78 -13.75 1.43
C VAL A 288 10.57 -14.86 0.42
N LYS A 289 9.31 -15.23 0.19
CA LYS A 289 8.93 -16.11 -0.91
C LYS A 289 8.88 -15.28 -2.19
N VAL A 290 9.66 -15.69 -3.17
CA VAL A 290 9.77 -15.06 -4.48
C VAL A 290 9.23 -16.01 -5.52
N GLN A 291 8.23 -15.56 -6.28
CA GLN A 291 7.72 -16.25 -7.44
C GLN A 291 8.14 -15.49 -8.70
N ILE A 292 8.84 -16.17 -9.60
CA ILE A 292 9.31 -15.61 -10.86
C ILE A 292 8.58 -16.34 -12.00
N ILE A 293 7.79 -15.60 -12.76
CA ILE A 293 7.12 -16.11 -13.96
C ILE A 293 7.87 -15.57 -15.18
N ALA A 294 8.41 -16.46 -15.98
CA ALA A 294 9.20 -16.10 -17.15
C ALA A 294 9.08 -17.13 -18.28
N PRO A 295 9.44 -16.76 -19.53
CA PRO A 295 9.56 -17.73 -20.61
C PRO A 295 10.55 -18.85 -20.25
N LYS A 296 10.23 -20.08 -20.63
CA LYS A 296 11.01 -21.28 -20.27
C LYS A 296 12.49 -21.20 -20.64
N ASP A 297 12.81 -20.43 -21.69
CA ASP A 297 14.18 -20.30 -22.18
C ASP A 297 15.11 -19.57 -21.19
N TYR A 298 14.54 -18.80 -20.25
CA TYR A 298 15.28 -18.07 -19.22
C TYR A 298 15.39 -18.83 -17.89
N VAL A 299 14.75 -19.99 -17.74
CA VAL A 299 14.70 -20.75 -16.47
C VAL A 299 16.10 -20.99 -15.90
N GLY A 300 17.06 -21.46 -16.69
CA GLY A 300 18.42 -21.73 -16.24
C GLY A 300 19.10 -20.46 -15.70
N THR A 301 19.03 -19.37 -16.44
CA THR A 301 19.63 -18.07 -16.05
C THR A 301 19.01 -17.50 -14.78
N LEU A 302 17.70 -17.69 -14.60
CA LEU A 302 16.97 -17.24 -13.40
C LEU A 302 17.27 -18.11 -12.19
N MET A 303 17.45 -19.41 -12.37
CA MET A 303 17.91 -20.31 -11.31
C MET A 303 19.32 -19.92 -10.82
N ASP A 304 20.24 -19.64 -11.74
CA ASP A 304 21.58 -19.17 -11.41
C ASP A 304 21.55 -17.83 -10.65
N LEU A 305 20.67 -16.90 -11.06
CA LEU A 305 20.47 -15.64 -10.34
C LEU A 305 20.02 -15.89 -8.91
N ALA A 306 18.95 -16.69 -8.73
CA ALA A 306 18.41 -16.99 -7.42
C ALA A 306 19.45 -17.67 -6.51
N GLN A 307 20.24 -18.61 -7.03
CA GLN A 307 21.32 -19.26 -6.29
C GLN A 307 22.41 -18.25 -5.87
N THR A 308 22.81 -17.36 -6.77
CA THR A 308 23.80 -16.29 -6.48
C THR A 308 23.32 -15.38 -5.35
N LYS A 309 22.00 -15.21 -5.23
CA LYS A 309 21.32 -14.43 -4.19
C LYS A 309 20.92 -15.26 -2.97
N ARG A 310 21.64 -16.35 -2.69
CA ARG A 310 21.41 -17.26 -1.55
C ARG A 310 20.00 -17.85 -1.50
N GLY A 311 19.32 -17.93 -2.66
CA GLY A 311 17.98 -18.44 -2.76
C GLY A 311 17.90 -19.95 -2.53
N ILE A 312 16.90 -20.36 -1.75
CA ILE A 312 16.55 -21.76 -1.51
C ILE A 312 15.43 -22.13 -2.48
N PHE A 313 15.69 -23.10 -3.34
CA PHE A 313 14.69 -23.56 -4.31
C PHE A 313 13.53 -24.27 -3.61
N ILE A 314 12.29 -23.87 -3.93
CA ILE A 314 11.07 -24.50 -3.42
C ILE A 314 10.43 -25.38 -4.48
N ASN A 315 10.06 -24.78 -5.62
CA ASN A 315 9.30 -25.45 -6.64
C ASN A 315 9.52 -24.82 -8.02
N MET A 316 9.25 -25.62 -9.07
CA MET A 316 9.13 -25.13 -10.44
C MET A 316 7.94 -25.82 -11.10
N SER A 317 7.10 -25.05 -11.75
CA SER A 317 5.95 -25.55 -12.53
C SER A 317 5.86 -24.84 -13.88
N TYR A 318 5.27 -25.51 -14.86
CA TYR A 318 4.96 -24.89 -16.15
C TYR A 318 3.51 -24.39 -16.09
N ILE A 319 3.32 -23.09 -16.28
CA ILE A 319 1.99 -22.47 -16.34
C ILE A 319 1.34 -22.85 -17.68
N ASP A 320 2.11 -22.76 -18.76
CA ASP A 320 1.70 -23.12 -20.10
C ASP A 320 2.90 -23.66 -20.92
N LYS A 321 2.72 -23.82 -22.24
CA LYS A 321 3.76 -24.31 -23.14
C LYS A 321 4.98 -23.42 -23.30
N VAL A 322 4.85 -22.13 -22.88
CA VAL A 322 5.85 -21.08 -23.09
C VAL A 322 6.43 -20.59 -21.77
N ARG A 323 5.64 -20.54 -20.68
CA ARG A 323 6.01 -19.92 -19.41
C ARG A 323 6.18 -20.93 -18.28
N ALA A 324 7.20 -20.70 -17.47
CA ALA A 324 7.45 -21.42 -16.23
C ALA A 324 7.33 -20.47 -15.01
N SER A 325 6.91 -21.02 -13.89
CA SER A 325 6.92 -20.40 -12.58
C SER A 325 8.02 -21.03 -11.73
N LEU A 326 8.91 -20.22 -11.18
CA LEU A 326 9.97 -20.59 -10.25
C LEU A 326 9.65 -20.03 -8.89
N GLU A 327 9.73 -20.84 -7.85
CA GLU A 327 9.49 -20.44 -6.47
C GLU A 327 10.75 -20.63 -5.62
N TYR A 328 11.14 -19.57 -4.93
CA TYR A 328 12.32 -19.54 -4.07
C TYR A 328 12.01 -18.86 -2.73
N GLU A 329 12.76 -19.23 -1.70
CA GLU A 329 12.95 -18.39 -0.51
C GLU A 329 14.30 -17.68 -0.64
N ILE A 330 14.28 -16.35 -0.64
CA ILE A 330 15.49 -15.51 -0.80
C ILE A 330 15.58 -14.56 0.39
N PRO A 331 16.79 -14.32 0.96
CA PRO A 331 16.95 -13.28 1.98
C PRO A 331 16.44 -11.94 1.48
N LEU A 332 15.63 -11.25 2.27
CA LEU A 332 15.06 -9.97 1.87
C LEU A 332 16.16 -8.94 1.53
N SER A 333 17.27 -8.97 2.25
CA SER A 333 18.44 -8.11 1.99
C SER A 333 19.02 -8.26 0.57
N GLU A 334 18.95 -9.44 -0.01
CA GLU A 334 19.41 -9.70 -1.39
C GLU A 334 18.40 -9.21 -2.44
N VAL A 335 17.12 -9.20 -2.08
CA VAL A 335 16.03 -8.77 -2.98
C VAL A 335 15.97 -7.24 -3.07
N ILE A 336 16.19 -6.53 -1.97
CA ILE A 336 16.05 -5.07 -1.91
C ILE A 336 17.24 -4.30 -2.53
N THR A 337 18.33 -4.96 -2.87
CA THR A 337 19.51 -4.28 -3.45
C THR A 337 19.42 -4.14 -4.96
N ASP A 338 19.76 -5.17 -5.70
CA ASP A 338 19.91 -5.13 -7.15
C ASP A 338 19.21 -6.31 -7.88
N PHE A 339 18.42 -7.09 -7.15
CA PHE A 339 17.78 -8.31 -7.67
C PHE A 339 16.91 -8.03 -8.90
N TYR A 340 16.08 -7.00 -8.84
CA TYR A 340 15.17 -6.62 -9.94
C TYR A 340 15.93 -6.15 -11.18
N ASP A 341 17.01 -5.41 -11.01
CA ASP A 341 17.82 -4.92 -12.13
C ASP A 341 18.55 -6.09 -12.80
N GLN A 342 19.09 -7.02 -12.01
CA GLN A 342 19.69 -8.24 -12.51
C GLN A 342 18.66 -9.14 -13.20
N LEU A 343 17.44 -9.25 -12.64
CA LEU A 343 16.35 -10.01 -13.24
C LEU A 343 16.02 -9.47 -14.64
N LYS A 344 15.78 -8.15 -14.76
CA LYS A 344 15.47 -7.49 -16.03
C LYS A 344 16.61 -7.58 -17.06
N SER A 345 17.86 -7.52 -16.59
CA SER A 345 19.01 -7.57 -17.51
C SER A 345 19.29 -8.97 -18.08
N ARG A 346 18.74 -10.01 -17.44
CA ARG A 346 18.96 -11.42 -17.82
C ARG A 346 17.78 -12.05 -18.57
N THR A 347 16.68 -11.32 -18.71
CA THR A 347 15.43 -11.73 -19.40
C THR A 347 14.98 -10.72 -20.52
#